data_a49ac2a4b07d161a07d44417b3deb839
#
_entry.id   a49ac2a4b07d161a07d44417b3deb839
#
_cell.length_a   1.000
_cell.length_b   1.000
_cell.length_c   1.000
_cell.angle_alpha   90.00
_cell.angle_beta   90.00
_cell.angle_gamma   90.00
#
_symmetry.space_group_name_H-M   'P 1'
#
loop_
_entity.id
_entity.type
_entity.pdbx_description
1 polymer ?
#
loop_
_entity_poly.entity_id
_entity_poly.type
_entity_poly.pdbx_seq_one_letter_code
_entity_poly.pdbx_strand_id
1 'polypeptide(L)'
;MALKFQIIPVTPFEQNCTLLWCDETMRAAVVDPGGDLRRITAAVEKNGVQLERILVTHGHIDHAGGVADLAERFSLPVEGPHREDRFWIDNMPQQAQMYGFANVRSFTPDRWLGQGDSVRFGNLEMQVLHCPGHTRGHVVFFNDAARLALVGDVLFKGSVGRTDFPKGDFDTLINSIRRNLWP
;
A
#
# COMPACT_ATOMS: atom_id res chain seq x y z
N MET A 1 19.52 -13.46 -5.61
CA MET A 1 18.63 -12.30 -5.37
C MET A 1 17.23 -12.82 -5.05
N ALA A 2 16.76 -12.57 -3.83
CA ALA A 2 15.42 -12.95 -3.41
C ALA A 2 14.70 -11.75 -2.78
N LEU A 3 13.39 -11.68 -3.03
CA LEU A 3 12.49 -10.77 -2.32
C LEU A 3 12.19 -11.37 -0.95
N LYS A 4 12.43 -10.59 0.09
CA LYS A 4 12.06 -10.89 1.48
C LYS A 4 10.95 -9.96 1.91
N PHE A 5 10.12 -10.39 2.86
CA PHE A 5 9.08 -9.55 3.40
C PHE A 5 8.79 -9.86 4.87
N GLN A 6 8.23 -8.86 5.54
CA GLN A 6 7.67 -8.97 6.90
C GLN A 6 6.35 -8.23 6.94
N ILE A 7 5.31 -8.90 7.42
CA ILE A 7 4.01 -8.29 7.71
C ILE A 7 4.08 -7.65 9.09
N ILE A 8 3.59 -6.41 9.20
CA ILE A 8 3.57 -5.61 10.41
C ILE A 8 2.13 -5.13 10.59
N PRO A 9 1.33 -5.79 11.44
CA PRO A 9 -0.02 -5.29 11.73
C PRO A 9 0.05 -3.90 12.35
N VAL A 10 -0.68 -2.95 11.77
CA VAL A 10 -0.71 -1.55 12.21
C VAL A 10 -2.15 -1.06 12.32
N THR A 11 -2.36 0.01 13.05
CA THR A 11 -3.64 0.64 13.34
C THR A 11 -4.57 -0.23 14.21
N PRO A 12 -5.64 0.34 14.79
CA PRO A 12 -6.66 -0.44 15.51
C PRO A 12 -7.37 -1.49 14.63
N PHE A 13 -7.29 -1.35 13.30
CA PHE A 13 -7.85 -2.33 12.35
C PHE A 13 -6.91 -3.51 12.06
N GLU A 14 -5.69 -3.52 12.65
CA GLU A 14 -4.68 -4.56 12.43
C GLU A 14 -4.38 -4.80 10.94
N GLN A 15 -4.36 -3.71 10.15
CA GLN A 15 -4.04 -3.73 8.73
C GLN A 15 -2.60 -4.21 8.51
N ASN A 16 -2.39 -5.00 7.47
CA ASN A 16 -1.10 -5.61 7.14
C ASN A 16 -0.17 -4.66 6.37
N CYS A 17 0.46 -3.71 7.09
CA CYS A 17 1.61 -3.02 6.53
C CYS A 17 2.71 -4.03 6.20
N THR A 18 3.36 -3.90 5.04
CA THR A 18 4.37 -4.87 4.62
C THR A 18 5.70 -4.18 4.34
N LEU A 19 6.75 -4.63 5.01
CA LEU A 19 8.13 -4.28 4.71
C LEU A 19 8.67 -5.29 3.68
N LEU A 20 9.10 -4.81 2.51
CA LEU A 20 9.70 -5.59 1.43
C LEU A 20 11.16 -5.23 1.30
N TRP A 21 12.06 -6.18 1.02
CA TRP A 21 13.47 -5.86 0.73
C TRP A 21 14.15 -6.87 -0.18
N CYS A 22 15.19 -6.39 -0.84
CA CYS A 22 16.12 -7.20 -1.61
C CYS A 22 17.20 -7.76 -0.66
N ASP A 23 17.37 -9.08 -0.61
CA ASP A 23 18.34 -9.74 0.27
C ASP A 23 19.83 -9.49 -0.11
N GLU A 24 20.10 -9.06 -1.33
CA GLU A 24 21.44 -8.73 -1.78
C GLU A 24 21.84 -7.28 -1.44
N THR A 25 20.93 -6.33 -1.66
CA THR A 25 21.21 -4.90 -1.50
C THR A 25 20.78 -4.34 -0.16
N MET A 26 19.94 -5.07 0.59
CA MET A 26 19.29 -4.64 1.83
C MET A 26 18.47 -3.34 1.66
N ARG A 27 18.11 -3.00 0.39
CA ARG A 27 17.24 -1.89 0.05
C ARG A 27 15.78 -2.35 0.14
N ALA A 28 14.93 -1.48 0.69
CA ALA A 28 13.58 -1.83 1.08
C ALA A 28 12.53 -0.81 0.62
N ALA A 29 11.31 -1.30 0.48
CA ALA A 29 10.09 -0.49 0.38
C ALA A 29 9.13 -0.87 1.50
N VAL A 30 8.38 0.10 2.00
CA VAL A 30 7.26 -0.16 2.91
C VAL A 30 5.95 0.07 2.17
N VAL A 31 5.02 -0.88 2.30
CA VAL A 31 3.70 -0.84 1.65
C VAL A 31 2.64 -0.61 2.69
N ASP A 32 1.77 0.36 2.45
CA ASP A 32 0.62 0.72 3.27
C ASP A 32 0.98 0.99 4.74
N PRO A 33 1.84 1.98 5.05
CA PRO A 33 2.13 2.38 6.42
C PRO A 33 0.96 3.20 6.99
N GLY A 34 -0.12 2.52 7.37
CA GLY A 34 -1.35 3.17 7.84
C GLY A 34 -1.24 3.86 9.19
N GLY A 35 -0.27 3.45 10.03
CA GLY A 35 -0.05 4.00 11.36
C GLY A 35 1.05 3.24 12.11
N ASP A 36 1.12 3.41 13.44
CA ASP A 36 2.06 2.69 14.30
C ASP A 36 3.52 2.75 13.83
N LEU A 37 4.00 3.93 13.42
CA LEU A 37 5.32 4.12 12.81
C LEU A 37 6.48 3.55 13.63
N ARG A 38 6.34 3.49 14.97
CA ARG A 38 7.34 2.88 15.84
C ARG A 38 7.52 1.39 15.54
N ARG A 39 6.42 0.67 15.24
CA ARG A 39 6.48 -0.76 14.87
C ARG A 39 7.18 -0.94 13.52
N ILE A 40 6.88 -0.06 12.56
CA ILE A 40 7.51 -0.08 11.23
C ILE A 40 9.01 0.21 11.36
N THR A 41 9.41 1.27 12.08
CA THR A 41 10.82 1.62 12.27
C THR A 41 11.59 0.52 13.02
N ALA A 42 10.99 -0.09 14.02
CA ALA A 42 11.61 -1.22 14.73
C ALA A 42 11.83 -2.43 13.81
N ALA A 43 10.90 -2.70 12.87
CA ALA A 43 11.08 -3.76 11.89
C ALA A 43 12.20 -3.44 10.88
N VAL A 44 12.32 -2.18 10.44
CA VAL A 44 13.41 -1.71 9.57
C VAL A 44 14.77 -1.92 10.27
N GLU A 45 14.90 -1.48 11.50
CA GLU A 45 16.12 -1.62 12.30
C GLU A 45 16.47 -3.10 12.55
N LYS A 46 15.48 -3.90 12.97
CA LYS A 46 15.66 -5.34 13.23
C LYS A 46 16.17 -6.11 12.02
N ASN A 47 15.70 -5.77 10.83
CA ASN A 47 16.11 -6.44 9.58
C ASN A 47 17.37 -5.81 8.97
N GLY A 48 17.87 -4.69 9.50
CA GLY A 48 19.05 -4.00 9.00
C GLY A 48 18.90 -3.48 7.56
N VAL A 49 17.68 -3.10 7.17
CA VAL A 49 17.37 -2.66 5.81
C VAL A 49 17.32 -1.14 5.72
N GLN A 50 17.56 -0.62 4.51
CA GLN A 50 17.47 0.80 4.21
C GLN A 50 16.22 1.08 3.36
N LEU A 51 15.29 1.88 3.86
CA LEU A 51 14.11 2.30 3.10
C LEU A 51 14.51 3.19 1.93
N GLU A 52 13.93 2.92 0.76
CA GLU A 52 14.08 3.73 -0.45
C GLU A 52 12.78 4.43 -0.87
N ARG A 53 11.62 3.85 -0.51
CA ARG A 53 10.32 4.41 -0.89
C ARG A 53 9.17 3.87 -0.06
N ILE A 54 8.05 4.56 -0.18
CA ILE A 54 6.75 4.15 0.33
C ILE A 54 5.88 3.81 -0.86
N LEU A 55 5.18 2.66 -0.78
CA LEU A 55 4.20 2.22 -1.77
C LEU A 55 2.81 2.22 -1.12
N VAL A 56 1.81 2.70 -1.85
CA VAL A 56 0.44 2.79 -1.35
C VAL A 56 -0.51 2.07 -2.30
N THR A 57 -1.27 1.11 -1.77
CA THR A 57 -2.27 0.38 -2.57
C THR A 57 -3.52 1.20 -2.83
N HIS A 58 -4.01 1.91 -1.83
CA HIS A 58 -5.21 2.76 -1.93
C HIS A 58 -5.27 3.81 -0.79
N GLY A 59 -6.23 4.74 -0.87
CA GLY A 59 -6.26 5.93 -0.04
C GLY A 59 -7.04 5.83 1.27
N HIS A 60 -7.44 4.65 1.76
CA HIS A 60 -8.07 4.55 3.06
C HIS A 60 -7.08 4.76 4.20
N ILE A 61 -7.59 5.30 5.31
CA ILE A 61 -6.76 5.79 6.41
C ILE A 61 -5.90 4.71 7.07
N ASP A 62 -6.40 3.50 7.20
CA ASP A 62 -5.70 2.38 7.80
C ASP A 62 -4.54 1.84 6.93
N HIS A 63 -4.51 2.20 5.63
CA HIS A 63 -3.41 1.93 4.71
C HIS A 63 -2.50 3.13 4.48
N ALA A 64 -3.05 4.34 4.46
CA ALA A 64 -2.33 5.54 4.05
C ALA A 64 -2.13 6.58 5.17
N GLY A 65 -2.69 6.38 6.36
CA GLY A 65 -2.68 7.38 7.42
C GLY A 65 -1.31 7.76 7.97
N GLY A 66 -0.33 6.88 7.92
CA GLY A 66 1.04 7.14 8.38
C GLY A 66 2.00 7.58 7.27
N VAL A 67 1.55 7.66 6.01
CA VAL A 67 2.41 7.96 4.85
C VAL A 67 3.10 9.31 4.98
N ALA A 68 2.36 10.37 5.27
CA ALA A 68 2.91 11.73 5.37
C ALA A 68 4.06 11.82 6.39
N ASP A 69 3.84 11.26 7.58
CA ASP A 69 4.82 11.30 8.67
C ASP A 69 6.04 10.43 8.39
N LEU A 70 5.83 9.25 7.80
CA LEU A 70 6.94 8.36 7.43
C LEU A 70 7.79 8.94 6.29
N ALA A 71 7.14 9.51 5.26
CA ALA A 71 7.81 10.16 4.14
C ALA A 71 8.67 11.34 4.61
N GLU A 72 8.14 12.20 5.48
CA GLU A 72 8.87 13.33 6.06
C GLU A 72 10.06 12.86 6.92
N ARG A 73 9.82 11.89 7.81
CA ARG A 73 10.84 11.40 8.75
C ARG A 73 12.06 10.81 8.07
N PHE A 74 11.88 10.09 6.97
CA PHE A 74 12.95 9.39 6.27
C PHE A 74 13.30 10.00 4.91
N SER A 75 12.66 11.12 4.53
CA SER A 75 12.82 11.78 3.21
C SER A 75 12.59 10.81 2.05
N LEU A 76 11.49 10.05 2.10
CA LEU A 76 11.18 9.00 1.14
C LEU A 76 10.18 9.47 0.08
N PRO A 77 10.38 9.10 -1.19
CA PRO A 77 9.35 9.26 -2.21
C PRO A 77 8.17 8.32 -1.96
N VAL A 78 6.98 8.80 -2.33
CA VAL A 78 5.72 8.06 -2.24
C VAL A 78 5.23 7.72 -3.64
N GLU A 79 5.01 6.43 -3.93
CA GLU A 79 4.46 5.95 -5.18
C GLU A 79 3.13 5.21 -4.97
N GLY A 80 2.14 5.57 -5.76
CA GLY A 80 0.76 5.08 -5.63
C GLY A 80 -0.07 5.87 -4.62
N PRO A 81 -1.37 5.58 -4.62
CA PRO A 81 -2.09 4.63 -5.48
C PRO A 81 -2.32 5.18 -6.91
N HIS A 82 -3.36 4.72 -7.60
CA HIS A 82 -3.82 5.34 -8.83
C HIS A 82 -4.51 6.69 -8.52
N ARG A 83 -4.45 7.63 -9.48
CA ARG A 83 -4.99 9.00 -9.33
C ARG A 83 -6.47 9.07 -8.93
N GLU A 84 -7.25 8.08 -9.27
CA GLU A 84 -8.65 7.98 -8.89
C GLU A 84 -8.87 7.92 -7.35
N ASP A 85 -7.84 7.60 -6.57
CA ASP A 85 -7.88 7.62 -5.10
C ASP A 85 -7.47 8.95 -4.46
N ARG A 86 -7.18 9.97 -5.26
CA ARG A 86 -6.92 11.32 -4.76
C ARG A 86 -8.04 11.79 -3.80
N PHE A 87 -9.29 11.46 -4.13
CA PHE A 87 -10.44 11.77 -3.27
C PHE A 87 -10.25 11.30 -1.82
N TRP A 88 -9.77 10.07 -1.61
CA TRP A 88 -9.54 9.52 -0.28
C TRP A 88 -8.37 10.19 0.42
N ILE A 89 -7.28 10.43 -0.28
CA ILE A 89 -6.08 11.07 0.27
C ILE A 89 -6.36 12.53 0.65
N ASP A 90 -7.07 13.28 -0.19
CA ASP A 90 -7.45 14.67 0.11
C ASP A 90 -8.39 14.76 1.32
N ASN A 91 -9.20 13.71 1.55
CA ASN A 91 -10.14 13.61 2.69
C ASN A 91 -9.56 12.85 3.91
N MET A 92 -8.25 12.70 4.01
CA MET A 92 -7.60 11.98 5.11
C MET A 92 -7.97 12.56 6.50
N PRO A 93 -8.03 13.90 6.73
CA PRO A 93 -8.46 14.45 8.00
C PRO A 93 -9.90 14.10 8.38
N GLN A 94 -10.81 14.01 7.40
CA GLN A 94 -12.20 13.61 7.62
C GLN A 94 -12.31 12.12 7.98
N GLN A 95 -11.52 11.26 7.32
CA GLN A 95 -11.42 9.85 7.70
C GLN A 95 -10.89 9.72 9.14
N ALA A 96 -9.87 10.50 9.51
CA ALA A 96 -9.31 10.51 10.86
C ALA A 96 -10.38 10.86 11.91
N GLN A 97 -11.16 11.89 11.66
CA GLN A 97 -12.25 12.29 12.54
C GLN A 97 -13.32 11.19 12.67
N MET A 98 -13.69 10.54 11.55
CA MET A 98 -14.70 9.49 11.52
C MET A 98 -14.29 8.25 12.30
N TYR A 99 -13.02 7.85 12.22
CA TYR A 99 -12.51 6.62 12.83
C TYR A 99 -11.70 6.83 14.11
N GLY A 100 -11.59 8.07 14.59
CA GLY A 100 -10.89 8.37 15.85
C GLY A 100 -9.35 8.26 15.75
N PHE A 101 -8.79 8.46 14.55
CA PHE A 101 -7.34 8.53 14.39
C PHE A 101 -6.84 9.95 14.75
N ALA A 102 -5.72 10.02 15.46
CA ALA A 102 -5.11 11.29 15.83
C ALA A 102 -3.99 11.67 14.84
N ASN A 103 -3.87 12.97 14.54
CA ASN A 103 -2.74 13.56 13.83
C ASN A 103 -2.46 12.99 12.42
N VAL A 104 -3.51 12.62 11.69
CA VAL A 104 -3.37 12.12 10.31
C VAL A 104 -3.42 13.29 9.34
N ARG A 105 -2.47 13.31 8.39
CA ARG A 105 -2.33 14.37 7.39
C ARG A 105 -2.55 13.81 5.98
N SER A 106 -3.12 14.65 5.11
CA SER A 106 -3.12 14.40 3.67
C SER A 106 -1.71 14.50 3.11
N PHE A 107 -1.48 13.86 1.98
CA PHE A 107 -0.21 13.95 1.23
C PHE A 107 -0.49 13.96 -0.28
N THR A 108 0.52 14.26 -1.06
CA THR A 108 0.48 14.08 -2.51
C THR A 108 1.56 13.08 -2.89
N PRO A 109 1.23 11.95 -3.53
CA PRO A 109 2.24 11.04 -4.03
C PRO A 109 3.18 11.72 -5.03
N ASP A 110 4.46 11.37 -4.98
CA ASP A 110 5.44 11.81 -5.98
C ASP A 110 5.14 11.18 -7.35
N ARG A 111 4.53 10.00 -7.34
CA ARG A 111 4.10 9.31 -8.55
C ARG A 111 2.77 8.58 -8.35
N TRP A 112 1.77 8.93 -9.14
CA TRP A 112 0.56 8.13 -9.29
C TRP A 112 0.84 6.91 -10.16
N LEU A 113 0.23 5.77 -9.86
CA LEU A 113 0.48 4.51 -10.55
C LEU A 113 -0.73 4.07 -11.38
N GLY A 114 -0.47 3.40 -12.50
CA GLY A 114 -1.49 2.86 -13.38
C GLY A 114 -1.22 1.40 -13.78
N GLN A 115 -2.15 0.82 -14.52
CA GLN A 115 -2.01 -0.55 -15.04
C GLN A 115 -0.75 -0.68 -15.89
N GLY A 116 0.09 -1.66 -15.56
CA GLY A 116 1.31 -1.97 -16.30
C GLY A 116 2.52 -1.14 -15.92
N ASP A 117 2.39 -0.20 -14.98
CA ASP A 117 3.54 0.45 -14.36
C ASP A 117 4.37 -0.56 -13.56
N SER A 118 5.58 -0.16 -13.20
CA SER A 118 6.40 -0.88 -12.25
C SER A 118 7.03 0.06 -11.22
N VAL A 119 7.36 -0.48 -10.06
CA VAL A 119 8.11 0.19 -8.99
C VAL A 119 9.33 -0.64 -8.64
N ARG A 120 10.44 0.02 -8.27
CA ARG A 120 11.72 -0.64 -8.03
C ARG A 120 12.32 -0.22 -6.70
N PHE A 121 12.94 -1.18 -6.00
CA PHE A 121 13.79 -0.94 -4.83
C PHE A 121 14.91 -1.98 -4.80
N GLY A 122 16.12 -1.53 -4.51
CA GLY A 122 17.29 -2.38 -4.72
C GLY A 122 17.33 -2.93 -6.13
N ASN A 123 17.52 -4.25 -6.26
CA ASN A 123 17.52 -4.97 -7.54
C ASN A 123 16.16 -5.62 -7.87
N LEU A 124 15.10 -5.27 -7.13
CA LEU A 124 13.76 -5.85 -7.30
C LEU A 124 12.83 -4.91 -8.05
N GLU A 125 11.91 -5.51 -8.76
CA GLU A 125 10.82 -4.82 -9.45
C GLU A 125 9.48 -5.47 -9.08
N MET A 126 8.48 -4.63 -8.79
CA MET A 126 7.10 -5.04 -8.60
C MET A 126 6.28 -4.48 -9.77
N GLN A 127 5.48 -5.32 -10.40
CA GLN A 127 4.47 -4.90 -11.37
C GLN A 127 3.28 -4.26 -10.66
N VAL A 128 2.66 -3.29 -11.31
CA VAL A 128 1.46 -2.61 -10.81
C VAL A 128 0.24 -3.08 -11.59
N LEU A 129 -0.75 -3.59 -10.87
CA LEU A 129 -2.03 -4.01 -11.42
C LEU A 129 -3.12 -3.09 -10.89
N HIS A 130 -3.84 -2.39 -11.76
CA HIS A 130 -4.96 -1.53 -11.36
C HIS A 130 -6.19 -2.40 -11.10
N CYS A 131 -6.64 -2.42 -9.86
CA CYS A 131 -7.72 -3.29 -9.38
C CYS A 131 -8.84 -2.48 -8.70
N PRO A 132 -9.59 -1.64 -9.46
CA PRO A 132 -10.68 -0.84 -8.91
C PRO A 132 -11.83 -1.71 -8.40
N GLY A 133 -12.62 -1.16 -7.49
CA GLY A 133 -13.85 -1.75 -6.97
C GLY A 133 -14.04 -1.51 -5.47
N HIS A 134 -13.06 -1.84 -4.63
CA HIS A 134 -13.03 -1.41 -3.23
C HIS A 134 -12.87 0.12 -3.15
N THR A 135 -11.86 0.65 -3.80
CA THR A 135 -11.75 2.05 -4.22
C THR A 135 -11.52 2.12 -5.72
N ARG A 136 -11.69 3.30 -6.33
CA ARG A 136 -11.44 3.46 -7.78
C ARG A 136 -9.97 3.42 -8.14
N GLY A 137 -9.12 3.85 -7.24
CA GLY A 137 -7.68 3.95 -7.47
C GLY A 137 -6.87 2.82 -6.86
N HIS A 138 -7.49 1.73 -6.40
CA HIS A 138 -6.77 0.62 -5.80
C HIS A 138 -5.79 -0.02 -6.78
N VAL A 139 -4.54 -0.19 -6.36
CA VAL A 139 -3.51 -0.93 -7.10
C VAL A 139 -3.00 -2.12 -6.27
N VAL A 140 -2.54 -3.13 -6.98
CA VAL A 140 -1.88 -4.32 -6.42
C VAL A 140 -0.43 -4.31 -6.88
N PHE A 141 0.49 -4.67 -5.99
CA PHE A 141 1.90 -4.86 -6.32
C PHE A 141 2.21 -6.34 -6.44
N PHE A 142 2.72 -6.76 -7.59
CA PHE A 142 2.99 -8.16 -7.90
C PHE A 142 4.45 -8.38 -8.29
N ASN A 143 5.07 -9.41 -7.71
CA ASN A 143 6.38 -9.90 -8.13
C ASN A 143 6.26 -11.35 -8.61
N ASP A 144 6.45 -11.57 -9.90
CA ASP A 144 6.29 -12.88 -10.51
C ASP A 144 7.33 -13.90 -10.03
N ALA A 145 8.58 -13.50 -9.91
CA ALA A 145 9.66 -14.38 -9.48
C ALA A 145 9.45 -14.92 -8.05
N ALA A 146 8.93 -14.09 -7.16
CA ALA A 146 8.60 -14.49 -5.79
C ALA A 146 7.19 -15.08 -5.66
N ARG A 147 6.37 -15.02 -6.71
CA ARG A 147 4.95 -15.41 -6.69
C ARG A 147 4.18 -14.71 -5.56
N LEU A 148 4.48 -13.43 -5.35
CA LEU A 148 3.93 -12.62 -4.26
C LEU A 148 3.10 -11.47 -4.82
N ALA A 149 1.86 -11.35 -4.33
CA ALA A 149 0.98 -10.20 -4.60
C ALA A 149 0.62 -9.50 -3.29
N LEU A 150 0.79 -8.17 -3.24
CA LEU A 150 0.27 -7.33 -2.17
C LEU A 150 -1.04 -6.74 -2.64
N VAL A 151 -2.11 -7.30 -2.16
CA VAL A 151 -3.45 -7.09 -2.72
C VAL A 151 -4.27 -6.02 -1.99
N GLY A 152 -3.75 -5.45 -0.90
CA GLY A 152 -4.51 -4.51 -0.07
C GLY A 152 -5.90 -5.07 0.26
N ASP A 153 -6.93 -4.29 -0.04
CA ASP A 153 -8.33 -4.65 0.22
C ASP A 153 -9.08 -5.16 -1.03
N VAL A 154 -8.37 -5.76 -1.98
CA VAL A 154 -8.98 -6.41 -3.15
C VAL A 154 -9.42 -7.83 -2.83
N LEU A 155 -8.54 -8.65 -2.28
CA LEU A 155 -8.76 -10.08 -2.06
C LEU A 155 -8.29 -10.51 -0.67
N PHE A 156 -9.14 -11.23 0.06
CA PHE A 156 -8.84 -11.81 1.37
C PHE A 156 -9.00 -13.33 1.34
N LYS A 157 -8.50 -14.01 2.37
CA LYS A 157 -8.75 -15.44 2.53
C LYS A 157 -10.25 -15.68 2.75
N GLY A 158 -10.93 -16.23 1.72
CA GLY A 158 -12.35 -16.55 1.77
C GLY A 158 -13.30 -15.37 1.59
N SER A 159 -12.80 -14.17 1.22
CA SER A 159 -13.61 -12.98 0.99
C SER A 159 -12.95 -12.00 0.04
N VAL A 160 -13.63 -10.91 -0.24
CA VAL A 160 -13.14 -9.76 -1.01
C VAL A 160 -13.37 -8.47 -0.22
N GLY A 161 -12.70 -7.39 -0.62
CA GLY A 161 -12.91 -6.07 -0.03
C GLY A 161 -14.36 -5.61 -0.13
N ARG A 162 -14.81 -4.85 0.86
CA ARG A 162 -16.15 -4.23 0.81
C ARG A 162 -16.21 -3.16 -0.27
N THR A 163 -17.40 -2.95 -0.81
CA THR A 163 -17.65 -2.03 -1.95
C THR A 163 -18.76 -1.01 -1.67
N ASP A 164 -19.21 -0.92 -0.43
CA ASP A 164 -20.26 0.00 0.03
C ASP A 164 -19.74 1.39 0.44
N PHE A 165 -18.47 1.66 0.24
CA PHE A 165 -17.89 2.99 0.38
C PHE A 165 -18.26 3.89 -0.83
N PRO A 166 -18.22 5.23 -0.68
CA PRO A 166 -18.33 6.13 -1.82
C PRO A 166 -17.42 5.72 -2.97
N LYS A 167 -17.99 5.62 -4.18
CA LYS A 167 -17.29 5.20 -5.41
C LYS A 167 -16.84 3.73 -5.43
N GLY A 168 -17.24 2.90 -4.47
CA GLY A 168 -17.06 1.45 -4.51
C GLY A 168 -18.06 0.79 -5.47
N ASP A 169 -17.69 -0.37 -6.06
CA ASP A 169 -18.52 -1.15 -6.96
C ASP A 169 -18.13 -2.62 -6.95
N PHE A 170 -19.07 -3.50 -6.62
CA PHE A 170 -18.80 -4.93 -6.45
C PHE A 170 -18.45 -5.62 -7.77
N ASP A 171 -19.20 -5.35 -8.84
CA ASP A 171 -18.96 -6.00 -10.13
C ASP A 171 -17.62 -5.58 -10.70
N THR A 172 -17.23 -4.32 -10.51
CA THR A 172 -15.91 -3.82 -10.87
C THR A 172 -14.81 -4.54 -10.09
N LEU A 173 -14.99 -4.76 -8.78
CA LEU A 173 -14.01 -5.49 -7.95
C LEU A 173 -13.83 -6.93 -8.43
N ILE A 174 -14.93 -7.65 -8.65
CA ILE A 174 -14.87 -9.03 -9.15
C ILE A 174 -14.20 -9.11 -10.53
N ASN A 175 -14.50 -8.15 -11.42
CA ASN A 175 -13.85 -8.09 -12.73
C ASN A 175 -12.34 -7.78 -12.61
N SER A 176 -11.93 -6.93 -11.68
CA SER A 176 -10.51 -6.67 -11.39
C SER A 176 -9.79 -7.93 -10.95
N ILE A 177 -10.38 -8.70 -10.03
CA ILE A 177 -9.82 -9.97 -9.55
C ILE A 177 -9.67 -10.97 -10.71
N ARG A 178 -10.75 -11.15 -11.49
CA ARG A 178 -10.74 -12.10 -12.61
C ARG A 178 -9.71 -11.77 -13.69
N ARG A 179 -9.49 -10.49 -13.98
CA ARG A 179 -8.57 -10.05 -15.03
C ARG A 179 -7.12 -10.03 -14.61
N ASN A 180 -6.85 -9.67 -13.35
CA ASN A 180 -5.50 -9.34 -12.90
C ASN A 180 -4.91 -10.36 -11.92
N LEU A 181 -5.73 -11.09 -11.16
CA LEU A 181 -5.23 -11.97 -10.09
C LEU A 181 -5.44 -13.46 -10.37
N TRP A 182 -6.35 -13.84 -11.27
CA TRP A 182 -6.63 -15.24 -11.61
C TRP A 182 -5.95 -15.78 -12.87
N PRO A 183 -5.41 -15.00 -13.79
CA PRO A 183 -4.63 -15.54 -14.91
C PRO A 183 -3.39 -16.33 -14.51
#